data_1c0c0748e2846659f0a90b2993cb5b60
#
_entry.id   1c0c0748e2846659f0a90b2993cb5b60
#
_cell.length_a   1.000
_cell.length_b   1.000
_cell.length_c   1.000
_cell.angle_alpha   90.00
_cell.angle_beta   90.00
_cell.angle_gamma   90.00
#
_symmetry.space_group_name_H-M   'P 1'
#
loop_
_entity.id
_entity.type
_entity.pdbx_description
1 polymer ?
#
loop_
_entity_poly.entity_id
_entity_poly.type
_entity_poly.pdbx_seq_one_letter_code
_entity_poly.pdbx_strand_id
1 'polypeptide(L)'
;MLGLNQCYNIDCMEGMAHFPDGFFDLAVVDPPYFSGPERRGYYGSKVSKIGVHRDYPVSPAWKIPERAYFDELRRVAKHYIVWGCNYFGYEFASGRIVWDKCNKGSSFSDCELAATDLFSTVRLFRFLWNGMLQGKSIAEGHIMQGNKRLNEQRIH
;
A
#
# COMPACT_ATOMS: atom_id res chain seq x y z
N MET A 1 10.70 -18.36 16.56
CA MET A 1 10.55 -17.86 15.17
C MET A 1 9.16 -18.24 14.68
N LEU A 2 8.43 -17.31 14.07
CA LEU A 2 7.13 -17.61 13.46
C LEU A 2 7.33 -18.44 12.18
N GLY A 3 6.32 -19.25 11.81
CA GLY A 3 6.36 -20.07 10.60
C GLY A 3 6.28 -19.23 9.33
N LEU A 4 6.89 -19.69 8.23
CA LEU A 4 6.81 -19.04 6.92
C LEU A 4 5.49 -19.37 6.22
N ASN A 5 5.10 -18.51 5.26
CA ASN A 5 3.89 -18.67 4.44
C ASN A 5 2.58 -18.75 5.25
N GLN A 6 2.53 -18.04 6.36
CA GLN A 6 1.37 -17.97 7.24
C GLN A 6 0.97 -16.52 7.49
N CYS A 7 -0.31 -16.28 7.75
CA CYS A 7 -0.83 -15.00 8.20
C CYS A 7 -0.96 -15.03 9.72
N TYR A 8 -0.48 -13.97 10.38
CA TYR A 8 -0.54 -13.80 11.82
C TYR A 8 -1.37 -12.56 12.16
N ASN A 9 -2.29 -12.71 13.11
CA ASN A 9 -3.04 -11.59 13.67
C ASN A 9 -2.39 -11.16 15.00
N ILE A 10 -1.25 -10.46 14.88
CA ILE A 10 -0.46 -9.96 16.00
C ILE A 10 0.01 -8.52 15.69
N ASP A 11 0.49 -7.83 16.71
CA ASP A 11 1.15 -6.54 16.50
C ASP A 11 2.39 -6.71 15.61
N CYS A 12 2.59 -5.80 14.67
CA CYS A 12 3.68 -5.91 13.70
C CYS A 12 5.07 -5.82 14.35
N MET A 13 5.23 -5.04 15.42
CA MET A 13 6.49 -4.94 16.16
C MET A 13 6.80 -6.24 16.88
N GLU A 14 5.78 -6.85 17.50
CA GLU A 14 5.90 -8.19 18.08
C GLU A 14 6.26 -9.22 17.01
N GLY A 15 5.56 -9.19 15.87
CA GLY A 15 5.82 -10.09 14.75
C GLY A 15 7.25 -9.98 14.23
N MET A 16 7.74 -8.77 13.99
CA MET A 16 9.09 -8.53 13.49
C MET A 16 10.17 -8.98 14.49
N ALA A 17 9.96 -8.84 15.78
CA ALA A 17 10.89 -9.29 16.83
C ALA A 17 11.20 -10.80 16.80
N HIS A 18 10.36 -11.61 16.16
CA HIS A 18 10.60 -13.04 16.00
C HIS A 18 11.62 -13.39 14.90
N PHE A 19 12.06 -12.42 14.10
CA PHE A 19 12.96 -12.66 12.97
C PHE A 19 14.32 -11.98 13.17
N PRO A 20 15.42 -12.62 12.75
CA PRO A 20 16.74 -12.01 12.81
C PRO A 20 16.90 -10.91 11.75
N ASP A 21 18.00 -10.16 11.84
CA ASP A 21 18.36 -9.13 10.90
C ASP A 21 18.48 -9.67 9.47
N GLY A 22 17.89 -8.92 8.51
CA GLY A 22 17.96 -9.26 7.09
C GLY A 22 17.32 -10.59 6.71
N PHE A 23 16.39 -11.09 7.52
CA PHE A 23 15.74 -12.38 7.27
C PHE A 23 14.91 -12.39 5.98
N PHE A 24 14.16 -11.34 5.73
CA PHE A 24 13.35 -11.18 4.53
C PHE A 24 14.16 -10.51 3.41
N ASP A 25 14.00 -10.97 2.18
CA ASP A 25 14.64 -10.31 1.05
C ASP A 25 13.97 -8.98 0.72
N LEU A 26 12.65 -8.89 0.89
CA LEU A 26 11.86 -7.69 0.62
C LEU A 26 10.68 -7.58 1.58
N ALA A 27 10.51 -6.39 2.16
CA ALA A 27 9.29 -6.00 2.85
C ALA A 27 8.45 -5.06 1.96
N VAL A 28 7.18 -5.38 1.76
CA VAL A 28 6.21 -4.51 1.08
C VAL A 28 5.11 -4.17 2.08
N VAL A 29 5.02 -2.90 2.46
CA VAL A 29 4.12 -2.44 3.52
C VAL A 29 3.30 -1.23 3.11
N ASP A 30 2.08 -1.14 3.63
CA ASP A 30 1.15 -0.02 3.48
C ASP A 30 0.60 0.35 4.86
N PRO A 31 1.39 1.06 5.68
CA PRO A 31 1.01 1.40 7.05
C PRO A 31 -0.11 2.46 7.07
N PRO A 32 -0.90 2.57 8.15
CA PRO A 32 -1.95 3.57 8.26
C PRO A 32 -1.38 5.00 8.26
N TYR A 33 -2.02 5.91 7.51
CA TYR A 33 -1.59 7.30 7.34
C TYR A 33 -2.19 8.27 8.38
N PHE A 34 -3.18 7.83 9.13
CA PHE A 34 -3.83 8.61 10.18
C PHE A 34 -4.16 7.71 11.36
N SER A 35 -4.31 8.33 12.54
CA SER A 35 -4.65 7.61 13.77
C SER A 35 -6.15 7.50 13.98
N GLY A 36 -6.56 6.42 14.61
CA GLY A 36 -7.95 6.15 14.97
C GLY A 36 -8.79 5.52 13.87
N PRO A 37 -10.08 5.30 14.13
CA PRO A 37 -10.99 4.76 13.16
C PRO A 37 -11.14 5.73 11.97
N GLU A 38 -11.40 5.18 10.83
CA GLU A 38 -11.53 5.93 9.58
C GLU A 38 -12.59 7.05 9.70
N ARG A 39 -12.16 8.31 9.55
CA ARG A 39 -12.99 9.49 9.80
C ARG A 39 -14.09 9.72 8.75
N ARG A 40 -13.92 9.16 7.55
CA ARG A 40 -14.87 9.32 6.45
C ARG A 40 -16.00 8.29 6.47
N GLY A 41 -15.99 7.37 7.45
CA GLY A 41 -16.99 6.34 7.63
C GLY A 41 -17.07 5.37 6.44
N TYR A 42 -15.94 4.98 5.84
CA TYR A 42 -15.90 3.97 4.77
C TYR A 42 -16.08 2.55 5.32
N TYR A 43 -15.80 2.34 6.59
CA TYR A 43 -16.03 1.07 7.29
C TYR A 43 -17.38 1.09 7.99
N GLY A 44 -17.97 -0.08 8.14
CA GLY A 44 -19.33 -0.27 8.65
C GLY A 44 -20.29 -0.69 7.54
N SER A 45 -21.59 -0.79 7.89
CA SER A 45 -22.64 -1.16 6.95
C SER A 45 -22.90 -0.02 5.96
N LYS A 46 -22.67 -0.27 4.67
CA LYS A 46 -22.95 0.68 3.59
C LYS A 46 -23.54 0.00 2.38
N VAL A 47 -24.53 0.67 1.82
CA VAL A 47 -25.08 0.29 0.53
C VAL A 47 -24.40 1.15 -0.54
N SER A 48 -23.75 0.53 -1.50
CA SER A 48 -23.20 1.25 -2.66
C SER A 48 -24.32 1.81 -3.54
N LYS A 49 -23.99 2.78 -4.42
CA LYS A 49 -24.94 3.32 -5.40
C LYS A 49 -25.59 2.26 -6.32
N ILE A 50 -24.97 1.09 -6.43
CA ILE A 50 -25.46 -0.05 -7.21
C ILE A 50 -26.12 -1.12 -6.33
N GLY A 51 -26.50 -0.78 -5.09
CA GLY A 51 -27.26 -1.67 -4.19
C GLY A 51 -26.44 -2.79 -3.52
N VAL A 52 -25.13 -2.83 -3.70
CA VAL A 52 -24.28 -3.83 -3.01
C VAL A 52 -24.11 -3.42 -1.55
N HIS A 53 -24.65 -4.24 -0.66
CA HIS A 53 -24.47 -4.10 0.78
C HIS A 53 -23.12 -4.70 1.18
N ARG A 54 -22.31 -3.92 1.88
CA ARG A 54 -21.05 -4.38 2.45
C ARG A 54 -21.05 -4.07 3.93
N ASP A 55 -20.87 -5.11 4.71
CA ASP A 55 -20.76 -5.02 6.15
C ASP A 55 -19.29 -5.23 6.52
N TYR A 56 -18.62 -4.15 6.85
CA TYR A 56 -17.24 -4.22 7.32
C TYR A 56 -17.24 -4.03 8.84
N PRO A 57 -16.50 -4.85 9.59
CA PRO A 57 -16.34 -4.61 11.01
C PRO A 57 -15.76 -3.20 11.22
N VAL A 58 -16.24 -2.53 12.26
CA VAL A 58 -15.64 -1.25 12.69
C VAL A 58 -14.18 -1.53 13.04
N SER A 59 -13.29 -0.85 12.32
CA SER A 59 -11.87 -1.01 12.58
C SER A 59 -11.51 -0.49 13.96
N PRO A 60 -10.72 -1.24 14.76
CA PRO A 60 -10.18 -0.71 16.00
C PRO A 60 -9.31 0.51 15.73
N ALA A 61 -9.07 1.32 16.75
CA ALA A 61 -8.14 2.43 16.63
C ALA A 61 -6.75 1.91 16.26
N TRP A 62 -6.14 2.52 15.23
CA TRP A 62 -4.75 2.27 14.85
C TRP A 62 -3.91 3.51 15.07
N LYS A 63 -2.61 3.33 15.11
CA LYS A 63 -1.64 4.42 15.27
C LYS A 63 -0.85 4.59 13.99
N ILE A 64 -0.51 5.84 13.69
CA ILE A 64 0.49 6.13 12.66
C ILE A 64 1.83 5.55 13.15
N PRO A 65 2.54 4.80 12.30
CA PRO A 65 3.82 4.23 12.71
C PRO A 65 4.84 5.33 13.00
N GLU A 66 5.56 5.14 14.08
CA GLU A 66 6.67 5.99 14.49
C GLU A 66 7.99 5.52 13.86
N ARG A 67 9.06 6.29 14.08
CA ARG A 67 10.40 5.96 13.56
C ARG A 67 10.83 4.52 13.89
N ALA A 68 10.55 4.05 15.10
CA ALA A 68 10.92 2.71 15.55
C ALA A 68 10.36 1.59 14.65
N TYR A 69 9.17 1.76 14.09
CA TYR A 69 8.60 0.82 13.14
C TYR A 69 9.45 0.68 11.87
N PHE A 70 9.87 1.79 11.30
CA PHE A 70 10.65 1.78 10.06
C PHE A 70 12.09 1.29 10.30
N ASP A 71 12.65 1.60 11.46
CA ASP A 71 13.97 1.10 11.85
C ASP A 71 13.92 -0.43 12.01
N GLU A 72 12.87 -0.97 12.64
CA GLU A 72 12.66 -2.41 12.81
C GLU A 72 12.36 -3.10 11.47
N LEU A 73 11.55 -2.50 10.61
CA LEU A 73 11.30 -2.98 9.25
C LEU A 73 12.60 -3.15 8.47
N ARG A 74 13.50 -2.16 8.55
CA ARG A 74 14.83 -2.20 7.90
C ARG A 74 15.79 -3.17 8.56
N ARG A 75 15.59 -3.48 9.83
CA ARG A 75 16.38 -4.52 10.52
C ARG A 75 16.04 -5.90 9.97
N VAL A 76 14.75 -6.23 9.85
CA VAL A 76 14.31 -7.58 9.46
C VAL A 76 14.33 -7.83 7.95
N ALA A 77 14.34 -6.79 7.12
CA ALA A 77 14.31 -6.92 5.67
C ALA A 77 15.53 -6.27 5.01
N LYS A 78 16.08 -6.95 3.99
CA LYS A 78 17.20 -6.44 3.20
C LYS A 78 16.80 -5.23 2.35
N HIS A 79 15.57 -5.27 1.81
CA HIS A 79 15.00 -4.23 0.97
C HIS A 79 13.56 -3.92 1.38
N TYR A 80 13.06 -2.75 1.00
CA TYR A 80 11.70 -2.34 1.34
C TYR A 80 10.99 -1.60 0.21
N ILE A 81 9.66 -1.69 0.22
CA ILE A 81 8.72 -0.80 -0.47
C ILE A 81 7.70 -0.35 0.59
N VAL A 82 7.68 0.96 0.88
CA VAL A 82 6.77 1.57 1.87
C VAL A 82 5.81 2.51 1.15
N TRP A 83 4.56 2.10 1.04
CA TRP A 83 3.49 2.93 0.48
C TRP A 83 3.11 4.07 1.43
N GLY A 84 2.60 5.17 0.87
CA GLY A 84 2.24 6.35 1.65
C GLY A 84 3.44 7.07 2.27
N CYS A 85 4.63 6.91 1.70
CA CYS A 85 5.87 7.45 2.26
C CYS A 85 5.86 8.97 2.48
N ASN A 86 4.98 9.70 1.78
CA ASN A 86 4.78 11.15 1.91
C ASN A 86 4.04 11.56 3.19
N TYR A 87 3.45 10.61 3.93
CA TYR A 87 2.73 10.87 5.18
C TYR A 87 3.59 10.68 6.42
N PHE A 88 4.79 10.10 6.27
CA PHE A 88 5.66 9.75 7.40
C PHE A 88 6.87 10.69 7.46
N GLY A 89 7.17 11.18 8.66
CA GLY A 89 8.38 11.97 8.94
C GLY A 89 9.63 11.09 9.09
N TYR A 90 9.84 10.15 8.14
CA TYR A 90 10.98 9.24 8.12
C TYR A 90 11.84 9.46 6.88
N GLU A 91 13.16 9.37 7.05
CA GLU A 91 14.11 9.54 5.97
C GLU A 91 14.31 8.22 5.21
N PHE A 92 13.59 8.08 4.12
CA PHE A 92 13.70 6.94 3.21
C PHE A 92 14.82 7.16 2.17
N ALA A 93 15.31 6.06 1.58
CA ALA A 93 16.17 6.11 0.40
C ALA A 93 15.49 6.90 -0.74
N SER A 94 16.27 7.31 -1.76
CA SER A 94 15.81 8.21 -2.84
C SER A 94 14.83 7.56 -3.83
N GLY A 95 14.81 6.24 -3.94
CA GLY A 95 13.93 5.53 -4.87
C GLY A 95 12.45 5.78 -4.60
N ARG A 96 11.68 6.06 -5.66
CA ARG A 96 10.23 6.28 -5.56
C ARG A 96 9.48 5.49 -6.61
N ILE A 97 8.33 4.96 -6.18
CA ILE A 97 7.34 4.38 -7.06
C ILE A 97 6.12 5.29 -7.03
N VAL A 98 5.65 5.71 -8.20
CA VAL A 98 4.42 6.49 -8.37
C VAL A 98 3.39 5.58 -9.00
N TRP A 99 2.27 5.36 -8.31
CA TRP A 99 1.12 4.69 -8.89
C TRP A 99 0.08 5.73 -9.34
N ASP A 100 -0.01 5.96 -10.64
CA ASP A 100 -1.10 6.73 -11.25
C ASP A 100 -2.36 5.86 -11.28
N LYS A 101 -3.36 6.25 -10.52
CA LYS A 101 -4.63 5.52 -10.39
C LYS A 101 -5.58 5.73 -11.56
N CYS A 102 -5.24 6.58 -12.51
CA CYS A 102 -6.07 6.93 -13.68
C CYS A 102 -7.49 7.44 -13.29
N ASN A 103 -7.64 8.05 -12.13
CA ASN A 103 -8.94 8.45 -11.57
C ASN A 103 -9.16 9.97 -11.56
N LYS A 104 -8.57 10.69 -12.50
CA LYS A 104 -8.66 12.16 -12.64
C LYS A 104 -10.11 12.63 -12.58
N GLY A 105 -10.35 13.68 -11.81
CA GLY A 105 -11.68 14.26 -11.61
C GLY A 105 -12.52 13.58 -10.53
N SER A 106 -11.98 12.58 -9.83
CA SER A 106 -12.59 12.02 -8.63
C SER A 106 -12.14 12.78 -7.37
N SER A 107 -12.79 12.54 -6.24
CA SER A 107 -12.38 13.07 -4.93
C SER A 107 -11.22 12.28 -4.29
N PHE A 108 -10.73 11.24 -4.96
CA PHE A 108 -9.60 10.42 -4.50
C PHE A 108 -8.29 10.98 -5.02
N SER A 109 -7.18 10.64 -4.38
CA SER A 109 -5.85 10.96 -4.87
C SER A 109 -5.63 10.46 -6.29
N ASP A 110 -5.02 11.27 -7.14
CA ASP A 110 -4.67 10.91 -8.51
C ASP A 110 -3.61 9.80 -8.55
N CYS A 111 -2.71 9.81 -7.56
CA CYS A 111 -1.62 8.84 -7.45
C CYS A 111 -1.32 8.49 -5.99
N GLU A 112 -0.59 7.41 -5.81
CA GLU A 112 0.06 7.05 -4.54
C GLU A 112 1.57 6.97 -4.72
N LEU A 113 2.29 7.21 -3.61
CA LEU A 113 3.74 7.19 -3.58
C LEU A 113 4.25 6.09 -2.67
N ALA A 114 5.25 5.36 -3.14
CA ALA A 114 6.04 4.51 -2.26
C ALA A 114 7.51 4.91 -2.30
N ALA A 115 8.19 4.71 -1.16
CA ALA A 115 9.64 4.77 -1.06
C ALA A 115 10.23 3.37 -1.16
N THR A 116 11.42 3.27 -1.74
CA THR A 116 12.16 2.01 -1.85
C THR A 116 13.66 2.25 -1.89
N ASP A 117 14.43 1.25 -1.50
CA ASP A 117 15.89 1.19 -1.63
C ASP A 117 16.36 0.25 -2.75
N LEU A 118 15.45 -0.40 -3.48
CA LEU A 118 15.78 -1.28 -4.60
C LEU A 118 16.45 -0.56 -5.78
N PHE A 119 16.21 0.75 -5.88
CA PHE A 119 16.79 1.64 -6.89
C PHE A 119 16.76 3.09 -6.40
N SER A 120 17.47 4.00 -7.07
CA SER A 120 17.57 5.42 -6.69
C SER A 120 16.73 6.36 -7.54
N THR A 121 16.04 5.84 -8.56
CA THR A 121 15.25 6.63 -9.52
C THR A 121 13.78 6.68 -9.15
N VAL A 122 13.01 7.50 -9.88
CA VAL A 122 11.54 7.51 -9.79
C VAL A 122 10.96 6.64 -10.90
N ARG A 123 10.06 5.74 -10.54
CA ARG A 123 9.35 4.86 -11.47
C ARG A 123 7.86 5.14 -11.42
N LEU A 124 7.22 5.14 -12.58
CA LEU A 124 5.78 5.36 -12.72
C LEU A 124 5.13 4.10 -13.30
N PHE A 125 4.03 3.65 -12.69
CA PHE A 125 3.12 2.72 -13.35
C PHE A 125 1.68 3.24 -13.29
N ARG A 126 0.86 2.79 -14.22
CA ARG A 126 -0.54 3.21 -14.34
C ARG A 126 -1.45 2.01 -14.22
N PHE A 127 -2.38 2.11 -13.31
CA PHE A 127 -3.39 1.07 -13.12
C PHE A 127 -4.63 1.68 -12.47
N LEU A 128 -5.76 1.56 -13.15
CA LEU A 128 -6.99 2.13 -12.63
C LEU A 128 -7.44 1.42 -11.35
N TRP A 129 -7.60 2.22 -10.32
CA TRP A 129 -8.18 1.81 -9.05
C TRP A 129 -8.85 2.99 -8.36
N ASN A 130 -10.13 2.87 -8.08
CA ASN A 130 -10.86 3.87 -7.29
C ASN A 130 -11.74 3.23 -6.19
N GLY A 131 -11.31 2.12 -5.65
CA GLY A 131 -12.00 1.38 -4.59
C GLY A 131 -13.17 0.52 -5.06
N MET A 132 -13.89 0.94 -6.10
CA MET A 132 -15.05 0.23 -6.68
C MET A 132 -14.76 -0.30 -8.08
N LEU A 133 -13.92 0.38 -8.83
CA LEU A 133 -13.51 0.02 -10.19
C LEU A 133 -12.06 -0.42 -10.16
N GLN A 134 -11.83 -1.67 -10.51
CA GLN A 134 -10.50 -2.23 -10.70
C GLN A 134 -10.15 -2.26 -12.17
N GLY A 135 -8.87 -2.26 -12.50
CA GLY A 135 -8.38 -2.35 -13.86
C GLY A 135 -9.00 -3.48 -14.69
N LYS A 136 -9.39 -4.59 -14.06
CA LYS A 136 -10.08 -5.68 -14.75
C LYS A 136 -11.49 -5.33 -15.23
N SER A 137 -12.23 -4.47 -14.52
CA SER A 137 -13.57 -4.04 -14.94
C SER A 137 -13.53 -3.04 -16.09
N ILE A 138 -12.37 -2.47 -16.35
CA ILE A 138 -12.09 -1.53 -17.45
C ILE A 138 -11.15 -2.18 -18.48
N ALA A 139 -10.58 -3.35 -18.18
CA ALA A 139 -9.71 -4.09 -19.10
C ALA A 139 -10.38 -4.41 -20.44
N GLU A 140 -11.69 -4.50 -20.42
CA GLU A 140 -12.54 -4.64 -21.60
C GLU A 140 -12.83 -3.29 -22.27
N GLY A 141 -12.51 -2.19 -21.63
CA GLY A 141 -12.68 -0.82 -22.12
C GLY A 141 -11.37 -0.15 -22.56
N HIS A 142 -11.49 0.98 -23.25
CA HIS A 142 -10.41 1.70 -23.94
C HIS A 142 -9.19 2.07 -23.07
N ILE A 143 -9.32 2.15 -21.76
CA ILE A 143 -8.23 2.59 -20.88
C ILE A 143 -7.14 1.52 -20.74
N MET A 144 -7.50 0.24 -20.78
CA MET A 144 -6.52 -0.84 -20.62
C MET A 144 -5.72 -1.17 -21.86
N GLN A 145 -6.24 -0.93 -23.05
CA GLN A 145 -5.46 -1.16 -24.29
C GLN A 145 -4.26 -0.20 -24.39
N GLY A 146 -4.42 1.05 -23.98
CA GLY A 146 -3.32 2.02 -23.93
C GLY A 146 -2.32 1.75 -22.79
N ASN A 147 -2.76 1.19 -21.68
CA ASN A 147 -1.93 0.96 -20.50
C ASN A 147 -1.31 -0.44 -20.45
N LYS A 148 -1.75 -1.38 -21.25
CA LYS A 148 -1.21 -2.75 -21.27
C LYS A 148 0.30 -2.74 -21.53
N ARG A 149 0.79 -1.91 -22.43
CA ARG A 149 2.23 -1.73 -22.68
C ARG A 149 2.97 -1.09 -21.51
N LEU A 150 2.34 -0.17 -20.78
CA LEU A 150 2.96 0.49 -19.62
C LEU A 150 3.01 -0.43 -18.39
N ASN A 151 2.01 -1.30 -18.24
CA ASN A 151 2.01 -2.32 -17.17
C ASN A 151 2.97 -3.48 -17.48
N GLU A 152 3.29 -3.72 -18.75
CA GLU A 152 4.28 -4.70 -19.19
C GLU A 152 5.70 -4.13 -19.20
N GLN A 153 5.86 -2.81 -19.18
CA GLN A 153 7.14 -2.15 -18.89
C GLN A 153 7.41 -2.27 -17.37
N ARG A 154 7.66 -3.48 -16.96
CA ARG A 154 8.05 -3.79 -15.61
C ARG A 154 9.29 -3.02 -15.23
N ILE A 155 9.33 -2.66 -13.98
CA ILE A 155 10.52 -2.35 -13.22
C ILE A 155 11.55 -3.48 -13.48
N HIS A 156 12.44 -3.26 -14.42
CA HIS A 156 13.65 -4.08 -14.62
C HIS A 156 14.78 -3.48 -13.81
#